data_6e73d498571a8d6f3b89222ba6319287
#
_entry.id   6e73d498571a8d6f3b89222ba6319287
#
_cell.length_a   1.000
_cell.length_b   1.000
_cell.length_c   1.000
_cell.angle_alpha   90.00
_cell.angle_beta   90.00
_cell.angle_gamma   90.00
#
_symmetry.space_group_name_H-M   'P 1'
#
loop_
_entity.id
_entity.type
_entity.pdbx_description
1 polymer ?
#
loop_
_entity_poly.entity_id
_entity_poly.type
_entity_poly.pdbx_seq_one_letter_code
_entity_poly.pdbx_strand_id
1 'polypeptide(L)'
;FIEAVELLASYVGMEIPKQEKSAAVKNSTNINNRAAEIFYEQLKDETGKYTISYLKNRGISGETAKFFNLGYSNARNPSLHKKLEHEFKIDELNESGLFGTNENGELYDRFRDRLMFPIRNIKGDCIAFGGRLLEDKENQAKYLNSPETKTYKKKYELYGLYEVRQINKRPDSIYVVEGYMDVIGLFQHGIKNAVASSGTAFTQEQLRKILNYTNTIYIIFDGDEAGQKASWRTVENAMSLLREDTRISFIFLKEGEDPDSYIRDNGKDAFNSLTKNAKSFSDYFFETIKSQDDLSKI
;
A
#
# COMPACT_ATOMS: atom_id res chain seq x y z
N PHE A 1 25.04 5.20 0.48
CA PHE A 1 25.18 5.60 -0.94
C PHE A 1 25.23 7.12 -1.08
N ILE A 2 24.26 7.87 -0.53
CA ILE A 2 24.23 9.36 -0.62
C ILE A 2 25.45 9.97 0.07
N GLU A 3 25.79 9.52 1.27
CA GLU A 3 27.00 9.97 2.00
C GLU A 3 28.30 9.70 1.23
N ALA A 4 28.39 8.56 0.53
CA ALA A 4 29.54 8.25 -0.33
C ALA A 4 29.61 9.17 -1.57
N VAL A 5 28.45 9.52 -2.13
CA VAL A 5 28.37 10.47 -3.25
C VAL A 5 28.72 11.89 -2.79
N GLU A 6 28.25 12.31 -1.60
CA GLU A 6 28.61 13.58 -0.98
C GLU A 6 30.11 13.67 -0.70
N LEU A 7 30.69 12.60 -0.20
CA LEU A 7 32.13 12.53 0.06
C LEU A 7 32.94 12.64 -1.25
N LEU A 8 32.56 11.87 -2.27
CA LEU A 8 33.23 11.89 -3.59
C LEU A 8 33.09 13.27 -4.25
N ALA A 9 31.92 13.89 -4.20
CA ALA A 9 31.70 15.23 -4.75
C ALA A 9 32.56 16.27 -4.05
N SER A 10 32.74 16.18 -2.72
CA SER A 10 33.61 17.07 -1.98
C SER A 10 35.09 16.93 -2.38
N TYR A 11 35.53 15.71 -2.71
CA TYR A 11 36.90 15.45 -3.17
C TYR A 11 37.20 16.06 -4.53
N VAL A 12 36.22 16.15 -5.43
CA VAL A 12 36.39 16.71 -6.78
C VAL A 12 35.89 18.15 -6.90
N GLY A 13 35.53 18.79 -5.76
CA GLY A 13 35.06 20.18 -5.72
C GLY A 13 33.74 20.42 -6.44
N MET A 14 32.91 19.36 -6.59
CA MET A 14 31.59 19.46 -7.18
C MET A 14 30.52 19.62 -6.08
N GLU A 15 29.67 20.63 -6.21
CA GLU A 15 28.45 20.68 -5.42
C GLU A 15 27.41 19.71 -5.99
N ILE A 16 26.96 18.75 -5.15
CA ILE A 16 25.80 17.94 -5.50
C ILE A 16 24.59 18.86 -5.50
N PRO A 17 23.83 18.97 -6.61
CA PRO A 17 22.59 19.71 -6.60
C PRO A 17 21.69 19.09 -5.53
N LYS A 18 21.51 19.78 -4.41
CA LYS A 18 20.46 19.42 -3.45
C LYS A 18 19.16 19.49 -4.25
N GLN A 19 18.58 18.34 -4.52
CA GLN A 19 17.25 18.27 -5.11
C GLN A 19 16.31 18.87 -4.06
N GLU A 20 16.17 20.20 -4.05
CA GLU A 20 15.12 20.85 -3.31
C GLU A 20 13.81 20.27 -3.86
N LYS A 21 13.08 19.57 -3.00
CA LYS A 21 11.71 19.19 -3.33
C LYS A 21 11.04 20.47 -3.80
N SER A 22 10.47 20.50 -4.99
CA SER A 22 9.72 21.68 -5.47
C SER A 22 8.73 22.09 -4.37
N ALA A 23 8.51 23.38 -4.18
CA ALA A 23 7.58 23.89 -3.16
C ALA A 23 6.22 23.15 -3.22
N ALA A 24 5.74 22.83 -4.42
CA ALA A 24 4.52 22.06 -4.65
C ALA A 24 4.57 20.65 -4.03
N VAL A 25 5.70 19.93 -4.11
CA VAL A 25 5.87 18.59 -3.50
C VAL A 25 5.85 18.71 -1.98
N LYS A 26 6.52 19.71 -1.41
CA LYS A 26 6.54 19.94 0.04
C LYS A 26 5.14 20.29 0.56
N ASN A 27 4.42 21.14 -0.12
CA ASN A 27 3.07 21.56 0.26
C ASN A 27 2.06 20.41 0.16
N SER A 28 2.06 19.65 -0.92
CA SER A 28 1.19 18.46 -1.06
C SER A 28 1.43 17.44 0.05
N THR A 29 2.68 17.19 0.44
CA THR A 29 3.03 16.32 1.55
C THR A 29 2.53 16.87 2.89
N ASN A 30 2.65 18.18 3.14
CA ASN A 30 2.15 18.81 4.36
C ASN A 30 0.63 18.72 4.46
N ILE A 31 -0.09 18.94 3.35
CA ILE A 31 -1.55 18.81 3.27
C ILE A 31 -1.98 17.38 3.61
N ASN A 32 -1.32 16.38 3.03
CA ASN A 32 -1.64 14.98 3.29
C ASN A 32 -1.33 14.55 4.73
N ASN A 33 -0.22 15.02 5.31
CA ASN A 33 0.08 14.78 6.72
C ASN A 33 -1.00 15.41 7.62
N ARG A 34 -1.40 16.66 7.33
CA ARG A 34 -2.45 17.35 8.10
C ARG A 34 -3.82 16.64 7.96
N ALA A 35 -4.15 16.19 6.76
CA ALA A 35 -5.36 15.40 6.53
C ALA A 35 -5.34 14.06 7.30
N ALA A 36 -4.18 13.38 7.35
CA ALA A 36 -4.03 12.15 8.12
C ALA A 36 -4.28 12.37 9.63
N GLU A 37 -3.79 13.50 10.20
CA GLU A 37 -4.08 13.88 11.58
C GLU A 37 -5.58 14.09 11.79
N ILE A 38 -6.25 14.84 10.90
CA ILE A 38 -7.69 15.09 10.99
C ILE A 38 -8.47 13.77 10.92
N PHE A 39 -8.14 12.88 9.99
CA PHE A 39 -8.80 11.57 9.87
C PHE A 39 -8.57 10.69 11.10
N TYR A 40 -7.37 10.74 11.68
CA TYR A 40 -7.06 10.01 12.91
C TYR A 40 -7.88 10.52 14.09
N GLU A 41 -8.02 11.84 14.26
CA GLU A 41 -8.86 12.42 15.29
C GLU A 41 -10.36 12.10 15.06
N GLN A 42 -10.85 12.15 13.82
CA GLN A 42 -12.22 11.76 13.48
C GLN A 42 -12.49 10.27 13.74
N LEU A 43 -11.50 9.40 13.64
CA LEU A 43 -11.66 8.01 14.05
C LEU A 43 -11.88 7.87 15.54
N LYS A 44 -11.28 8.73 16.36
CA LYS A 44 -11.33 8.67 17.83
C LYS A 44 -12.57 9.37 18.43
N ASP A 45 -13.19 10.24 17.67
CA ASP A 45 -14.37 10.97 18.13
C ASP A 45 -15.67 10.14 17.99
N GLU A 46 -16.82 10.76 18.38
CA GLU A 46 -18.14 10.14 18.30
C GLU A 46 -18.50 9.65 16.89
N THR A 47 -18.00 10.32 15.85
CA THR A 47 -18.30 9.96 14.46
C THR A 47 -17.58 8.70 14.00
N GLY A 48 -16.45 8.36 14.61
CA GLY A 48 -15.64 7.19 14.32
C GLY A 48 -16.10 5.90 15.01
N LYS A 49 -17.08 5.92 15.91
CA LYS A 49 -17.50 4.75 16.70
C LYS A 49 -17.84 3.52 15.86
N TYR A 50 -18.53 3.71 14.75
CA TYR A 50 -18.86 2.61 13.84
C TYR A 50 -17.59 2.02 13.19
N THR A 51 -16.66 2.87 12.76
CA THR A 51 -15.38 2.46 12.20
C THR A 51 -14.52 1.70 13.22
N ILE A 52 -14.51 2.16 14.48
CA ILE A 52 -13.83 1.44 15.57
C ILE A 52 -14.47 0.06 15.80
N SER A 53 -15.79 -0.02 15.79
CA SER A 53 -16.50 -1.30 15.92
C SER A 53 -16.14 -2.25 14.77
N TYR A 54 -16.09 -1.74 13.54
CA TYR A 54 -15.67 -2.50 12.38
C TYR A 54 -14.23 -3.05 12.54
N LEU A 55 -13.27 -2.22 12.98
CA LEU A 55 -11.89 -2.65 13.22
C LEU A 55 -11.82 -3.71 14.33
N LYS A 56 -12.55 -3.53 15.43
CA LYS A 56 -12.65 -4.52 16.52
C LYS A 56 -13.21 -5.86 16.05
N ASN A 57 -14.26 -5.85 15.24
CA ASN A 57 -14.87 -7.06 14.68
C ASN A 57 -13.92 -7.80 13.74
N ARG A 58 -12.94 -7.08 13.15
CA ARG A 58 -11.84 -7.65 12.37
C ARG A 58 -10.63 -8.05 13.22
N GLY A 59 -10.72 -7.95 14.54
CA GLY A 59 -9.63 -8.28 15.46
C GLY A 59 -8.47 -7.26 15.48
N ILE A 60 -8.64 -6.09 14.85
CA ILE A 60 -7.58 -5.08 14.81
C ILE A 60 -7.56 -4.28 16.11
N SER A 61 -6.41 -4.31 16.79
CA SER A 61 -6.19 -3.57 18.04
C SER A 61 -6.01 -2.07 17.81
N GLY A 62 -6.24 -1.28 18.87
CA GLY A 62 -5.96 0.16 18.85
C GLY A 62 -4.48 0.47 18.61
N GLU A 63 -3.56 -0.38 19.06
CA GLU A 63 -2.12 -0.25 18.83
C GLU A 63 -1.78 -0.42 17.36
N THR A 64 -2.34 -1.44 16.70
CA THR A 64 -2.17 -1.66 15.27
C THR A 64 -2.78 -0.51 14.47
N ALA A 65 -4.00 -0.09 14.81
CA ALA A 65 -4.65 1.05 14.14
C ALA A 65 -3.81 2.34 14.27
N LYS A 66 -3.23 2.60 15.44
CA LYS A 66 -2.33 3.74 15.69
C LYS A 66 -1.03 3.60 14.89
N PHE A 67 -0.41 2.42 14.85
CA PHE A 67 0.85 2.19 14.15
C PHE A 67 0.73 2.47 12.64
N PHE A 68 -0.39 2.06 12.03
CA PHE A 68 -0.73 2.36 10.63
C PHE A 68 -1.35 3.74 10.44
N ASN A 69 -1.55 4.51 11.51
CA ASN A 69 -2.19 5.83 11.51
C ASN A 69 -3.56 5.80 10.81
N LEU A 70 -4.36 4.75 11.08
CA LEU A 70 -5.69 4.61 10.48
C LEU A 70 -6.59 5.77 10.90
N GLY A 71 -7.46 6.20 10.00
CA GLY A 71 -8.35 7.32 10.20
C GLY A 71 -9.78 7.03 9.73
N TYR A 72 -10.65 8.01 9.89
CA TYR A 72 -12.01 8.00 9.36
C TYR A 72 -12.29 9.32 8.65
N SER A 73 -12.77 9.26 7.42
CA SER A 73 -13.24 10.44 6.69
C SER A 73 -14.73 10.62 6.90
N ASN A 74 -15.08 11.59 7.76
CA ASN A 74 -16.45 11.93 8.03
C ASN A 74 -17.05 12.80 6.90
N ALA A 75 -18.22 12.41 6.37
CA ALA A 75 -18.93 13.18 5.34
C ALA A 75 -19.69 14.41 5.87
N ARG A 76 -19.70 14.64 7.20
CA ARG A 76 -20.45 15.72 7.84
C ARG A 76 -19.71 17.06 7.74
N ASN A 77 -20.48 18.16 7.92
CA ASN A 77 -19.93 19.52 7.99
C ASN A 77 -19.19 19.78 9.33
N PRO A 78 -18.04 20.47 9.36
CA PRO A 78 -17.32 20.97 8.19
C PRO A 78 -16.57 19.86 7.44
N SER A 79 -16.59 19.92 6.09
CA SER A 79 -15.85 19.04 5.20
C SER A 79 -14.34 19.22 5.38
N LEU A 80 -13.55 18.25 4.89
CA LEU A 80 -12.09 18.30 5.01
C LEU A 80 -11.52 19.57 4.35
N HIS A 81 -11.98 19.91 3.13
CA HIS A 81 -11.46 21.10 2.45
C HIS A 81 -11.72 22.38 3.25
N LYS A 82 -12.89 22.53 3.89
CA LYS A 82 -13.19 23.70 4.75
C LYS A 82 -12.32 23.77 5.99
N LYS A 83 -11.85 22.63 6.51
CA LYS A 83 -10.88 22.61 7.62
C LYS A 83 -9.49 23.04 7.20
N LEU A 84 -9.12 22.74 5.93
CA LEU A 84 -7.77 22.98 5.42
C LEU A 84 -7.63 24.31 4.65
N GLU A 85 -8.71 24.95 4.18
CA GLU A 85 -8.67 26.20 3.41
C GLU A 85 -8.08 27.38 4.19
N HIS A 86 -8.07 27.32 5.54
CA HIS A 86 -7.44 28.34 6.39
C HIS A 86 -5.91 28.15 6.53
N GLU A 87 -5.42 26.94 6.23
CA GLU A 87 -4.00 26.58 6.37
C GLU A 87 -3.28 26.54 4.99
N PHE A 88 -4.02 26.27 3.88
CA PHE A 88 -3.46 26.03 2.57
C PHE A 88 -4.24 26.75 1.46
N LYS A 89 -3.56 27.07 0.37
CA LYS A 89 -4.19 27.69 -0.81
C LYS A 89 -5.01 26.67 -1.60
N ILE A 90 -6.06 27.14 -2.28
CA ILE A 90 -6.96 26.31 -3.07
C ILE A 90 -6.20 25.50 -4.15
N ASP A 91 -5.24 26.12 -4.85
CA ASP A 91 -4.44 25.44 -5.86
C ASP A 91 -3.61 24.28 -5.26
N GLU A 92 -3.08 24.46 -4.06
CA GLU A 92 -2.32 23.44 -3.33
C GLU A 92 -3.22 22.28 -2.89
N LEU A 93 -4.45 22.60 -2.43
CA LEU A 93 -5.46 21.60 -2.07
C LEU A 93 -5.84 20.77 -3.31
N ASN A 94 -6.05 21.39 -4.47
CA ASN A 94 -6.34 20.69 -5.73
C ASN A 94 -5.25 19.67 -6.12
N GLU A 95 -3.98 20.02 -5.92
CA GLU A 95 -2.85 19.14 -6.25
C GLU A 95 -2.62 18.00 -5.24
N SER A 96 -3.27 18.02 -4.08
CA SER A 96 -3.07 17.03 -2.99
C SER A 96 -3.60 15.63 -3.30
N GLY A 97 -4.58 15.54 -4.22
CA GLY A 97 -5.29 14.28 -4.52
C GLY A 97 -6.41 13.91 -3.52
N LEU A 98 -6.67 14.77 -2.53
CA LEU A 98 -7.74 14.59 -1.53
C LEU A 98 -9.09 15.09 -2.03
N PHE A 99 -9.11 15.99 -3.00
CA PHE A 99 -10.27 16.70 -3.46
C PHE A 99 -10.56 16.42 -4.93
N GLY A 100 -11.80 16.63 -5.33
CA GLY A 100 -12.23 16.77 -6.71
C GLY A 100 -12.85 18.15 -6.91
N THR A 101 -13.06 18.51 -8.17
CA THR A 101 -13.73 19.76 -8.55
C THR A 101 -15.03 19.42 -9.27
N ASN A 102 -16.14 20.05 -8.87
CA ASN A 102 -17.42 19.89 -9.54
C ASN A 102 -17.50 20.77 -10.80
N GLU A 103 -18.60 20.67 -11.55
CA GLU A 103 -18.84 21.45 -12.77
C GLU A 103 -18.83 22.98 -12.53
N ASN A 104 -19.13 23.41 -11.31
CA ASN A 104 -19.11 24.83 -10.92
C ASN A 104 -17.72 25.30 -10.46
N GLY A 105 -16.70 24.45 -10.49
CA GLY A 105 -15.35 24.77 -10.02
C GLY A 105 -15.15 24.68 -8.51
N GLU A 106 -16.14 24.19 -7.75
CA GLU A 106 -16.05 24.08 -6.29
C GLU A 106 -15.37 22.78 -5.88
N LEU A 107 -14.53 22.86 -4.85
CA LEU A 107 -13.88 21.68 -4.25
C LEU A 107 -14.88 20.83 -3.49
N TYR A 108 -14.75 19.51 -3.65
CA TYR A 108 -15.42 18.53 -2.81
C TYR A 108 -14.45 17.47 -2.29
N ASP A 109 -14.73 16.97 -1.10
CA ASP A 109 -13.95 15.89 -0.50
C ASP A 109 -14.14 14.60 -1.31
N ARG A 110 -13.05 14.00 -1.76
CA ARG A 110 -13.05 12.74 -2.51
C ARG A 110 -13.38 11.54 -1.63
N PHE A 111 -12.89 11.56 -0.40
CA PHE A 111 -13.12 10.50 0.58
C PHE A 111 -14.24 10.91 1.53
N ARG A 112 -15.31 10.09 1.59
CA ARG A 112 -16.48 10.34 2.43
C ARG A 112 -16.96 9.03 3.04
N ASP A 113 -17.22 9.02 4.36
CA ASP A 113 -17.65 7.85 5.12
C ASP A 113 -16.77 6.61 4.91
N ARG A 114 -15.44 6.80 4.95
CA ARG A 114 -14.49 5.73 4.69
C ARG A 114 -13.50 5.55 5.84
N LEU A 115 -13.16 4.30 6.12
CA LEU A 115 -11.94 3.97 6.84
C LEU A 115 -10.75 4.36 5.96
N MET A 116 -9.84 5.16 6.52
CA MET A 116 -8.73 5.75 5.80
C MET A 116 -7.40 5.06 6.10
N PHE A 117 -6.66 4.78 5.04
CA PHE A 117 -5.33 4.16 5.07
C PHE A 117 -4.31 5.16 4.51
N PRO A 118 -3.56 5.86 5.36
CA PRO A 118 -2.49 6.74 4.88
C PRO A 118 -1.40 5.93 4.18
N ILE A 119 -1.09 6.27 2.93
CA ILE A 119 0.03 5.69 2.19
C ILE A 119 1.24 6.55 2.46
N ARG A 120 2.27 5.95 3.09
CA ARG A 120 3.47 6.65 3.52
C ARG A 120 4.67 6.32 2.62
N ASN A 121 5.46 7.33 2.31
CA ASN A 121 6.75 7.12 1.66
C ASN A 121 7.77 6.53 2.66
N ILE A 122 8.97 6.16 2.20
CA ILE A 122 10.02 5.57 3.05
C ILE A 122 10.52 6.49 4.18
N LYS A 123 10.18 7.79 4.16
CA LYS A 123 10.52 8.76 5.21
C LYS A 123 9.41 8.90 6.26
N GLY A 124 8.23 8.31 6.01
CA GLY A 124 7.06 8.38 6.86
C GLY A 124 6.08 9.50 6.50
N ASP A 125 6.38 10.31 5.50
CA ASP A 125 5.46 11.34 5.02
C ASP A 125 4.23 10.68 4.36
N CYS A 126 3.03 11.15 4.67
CA CYS A 126 1.83 10.74 3.96
C CYS A 126 1.82 11.36 2.56
N ILE A 127 1.73 10.53 1.53
CA ILE A 127 1.77 10.95 0.12
C ILE A 127 0.46 10.71 -0.61
N ALA A 128 -0.42 9.87 -0.07
CA ALA A 128 -1.71 9.51 -0.62
C ALA A 128 -2.57 8.77 0.42
N PHE A 129 -3.77 8.39 0.02
CA PHE A 129 -4.70 7.62 0.84
C PHE A 129 -5.38 6.51 0.04
N GLY A 130 -5.63 5.39 0.73
CA GLY A 130 -6.70 4.47 0.41
C GLY A 130 -7.89 4.76 1.30
N GLY A 131 -9.11 4.50 0.83
CA GLY A 131 -10.33 4.65 1.60
C GLY A 131 -11.28 3.49 1.36
N ARG A 132 -11.73 2.79 2.42
CA ARG A 132 -12.69 1.69 2.34
C ARG A 132 -14.05 2.12 2.83
N LEU A 133 -15.10 1.89 2.03
CA LEU A 133 -16.48 1.96 2.53
C LEU A 133 -16.71 0.86 3.55
N LEU A 134 -17.39 1.20 4.65
CA LEU A 134 -17.71 0.27 5.71
C LEU A 134 -19.03 -0.45 5.46
N GLU A 135 -19.92 0.17 4.70
CA GLU A 135 -21.18 -0.37 4.24
C GLU A 135 -21.23 -0.31 2.72
N ASP A 136 -21.73 -1.36 2.08
CA ASP A 136 -21.89 -1.36 0.63
C ASP A 136 -22.98 -0.34 0.26
N LYS A 137 -22.62 0.63 -0.57
CA LYS A 137 -23.55 1.65 -1.11
C LYS A 137 -23.61 1.47 -2.62
N GLU A 138 -24.82 1.49 -3.16
CA GLU A 138 -25.03 1.44 -4.61
C GLU A 138 -24.20 2.53 -5.32
N ASN A 139 -23.56 2.16 -6.42
CA ASN A 139 -22.74 3.04 -7.25
C ASN A 139 -21.49 3.62 -6.57
N GLN A 140 -21.03 3.05 -5.46
CA GLN A 140 -19.77 3.45 -4.84
C GLN A 140 -18.79 2.29 -4.74
N ALA A 141 -17.58 2.51 -5.22
CA ALA A 141 -16.50 1.52 -5.10
C ALA A 141 -16.18 1.25 -3.62
N LYS A 142 -16.09 -0.04 -3.24
CA LYS A 142 -15.71 -0.50 -1.90
C LYS A 142 -14.37 0.11 -1.47
N TYR A 143 -13.38 0.11 -2.34
CA TYR A 143 -12.10 0.77 -2.17
C TYR A 143 -11.92 1.92 -3.15
N LEU A 144 -11.43 3.05 -2.65
CA LEU A 144 -11.07 4.23 -3.41
C LEU A 144 -9.64 4.62 -3.07
N ASN A 145 -8.82 4.86 -4.07
CA ASN A 145 -7.45 5.34 -3.89
C ASN A 145 -7.32 6.79 -4.35
N SER A 146 -6.37 7.52 -3.77
CA SER A 146 -5.95 8.81 -4.30
C SER A 146 -5.61 8.68 -5.79
N PRO A 147 -5.90 9.70 -6.61
CA PRO A 147 -5.37 9.79 -7.96
C PRO A 147 -3.85 9.93 -7.91
N GLU A 148 -3.19 9.71 -9.03
CA GLU A 148 -1.77 10.03 -9.15
C GLU A 148 -1.53 11.52 -9.00
N THR A 149 -0.48 11.88 -8.27
CA THR A 149 -0.06 13.26 -8.03
C THR A 149 1.44 13.41 -8.31
N LYS A 150 1.98 14.60 -8.10
CA LYS A 150 3.44 14.84 -8.16
C LYS A 150 4.20 14.05 -7.09
N THR A 151 3.55 13.74 -5.95
CA THR A 151 4.15 13.01 -4.82
C THR A 151 3.83 11.53 -4.79
N TYR A 152 2.78 11.10 -5.49
CA TYR A 152 2.27 9.73 -5.45
C TYR A 152 2.10 9.16 -6.86
N LYS A 153 2.80 8.08 -7.13
CA LYS A 153 2.68 7.25 -8.33
C LYS A 153 2.47 5.81 -7.93
N LYS A 154 1.27 5.27 -8.18
CA LYS A 154 0.87 3.91 -7.76
C LYS A 154 1.90 2.85 -8.11
N LYS A 155 2.48 2.94 -9.30
CA LYS A 155 3.44 1.95 -9.79
C LYS A 155 4.75 1.88 -9.01
N TYR A 156 5.06 2.90 -8.18
CA TYR A 156 6.30 2.92 -7.38
C TYR A 156 6.04 2.68 -5.90
N GLU A 157 4.80 2.85 -5.42
CA GLU A 157 4.54 2.86 -3.99
C GLU A 157 3.95 1.53 -3.51
N LEU A 158 4.33 1.15 -2.30
CA LEU A 158 3.88 -0.04 -1.60
C LEU A 158 3.33 0.37 -0.23
N TYR A 159 2.09 0.04 0.04
CA TYR A 159 1.52 0.21 1.37
C TYR A 159 2.20 -0.74 2.36
N GLY A 160 2.49 -0.26 3.54
CA GLY A 160 3.13 -1.06 4.59
C GLY A 160 4.66 -1.05 4.54
N LEU A 161 5.31 -0.58 3.47
CA LEU A 161 6.78 -0.63 3.37
C LEU A 161 7.49 0.26 4.40
N TYR A 162 6.93 1.43 4.72
CA TYR A 162 7.43 2.27 5.79
C TYR A 162 7.33 1.53 7.13
N GLU A 163 6.20 0.93 7.41
CA GLU A 163 5.87 0.18 8.62
C GLU A 163 6.81 -1.02 8.82
N VAL A 164 7.02 -1.79 7.75
CA VAL A 164 8.01 -2.90 7.75
C VAL A 164 9.38 -2.37 8.17
N ARG A 165 9.83 -1.26 7.60
CA ARG A 165 11.13 -0.67 7.89
C ARG A 165 11.27 -0.07 9.29
N GLN A 166 10.16 0.33 9.92
CA GLN A 166 10.15 0.73 11.33
C GLN A 166 10.44 -0.45 12.26
N ILE A 167 10.02 -1.66 11.88
CA ILE A 167 10.26 -2.89 12.65
C ILE A 167 11.64 -3.47 12.33
N ASN A 168 11.94 -3.63 11.04
CA ASN A 168 13.22 -4.16 10.59
C ASN A 168 13.65 -3.47 9.27
N LYS A 169 14.81 -2.81 9.30
CA LYS A 169 15.33 -2.10 8.11
C LYS A 169 15.75 -3.05 6.98
N ARG A 170 16.09 -4.30 7.31
CA ARG A 170 16.48 -5.35 6.36
C ARG A 170 15.81 -6.67 6.80
N PRO A 171 14.54 -6.87 6.46
CA PRO A 171 13.83 -8.11 6.78
C PRO A 171 14.41 -9.27 5.96
N ASP A 172 14.40 -10.47 6.56
CA ASP A 172 14.86 -11.70 5.87
C ASP A 172 13.99 -12.01 4.64
N SER A 173 12.71 -11.65 4.70
CA SER A 173 11.77 -11.79 3.59
C SER A 173 10.70 -10.71 3.63
N ILE A 174 10.01 -10.49 2.51
CA ILE A 174 8.82 -9.63 2.42
C ILE A 174 7.68 -10.43 1.77
N TYR A 175 6.49 -10.34 2.37
CA TYR A 175 5.23 -10.81 1.80
C TYR A 175 4.59 -9.69 1.00
N VAL A 176 4.21 -9.97 -0.24
CA VAL A 176 3.46 -9.04 -1.09
C VAL A 176 2.04 -9.56 -1.19
N VAL A 177 1.08 -8.73 -0.81
CA VAL A 177 -0.36 -9.00 -0.84
C VAL A 177 -1.08 -7.95 -1.67
N GLU A 178 -2.39 -8.10 -1.87
CA GLU A 178 -3.15 -7.19 -2.73
C GLU A 178 -3.66 -5.94 -1.99
N GLY A 179 -4.17 -6.10 -0.77
CA GLY A 179 -4.96 -5.09 -0.08
C GLY A 179 -4.37 -4.51 1.20
N TYR A 180 -4.91 -3.36 1.60
CA TYR A 180 -4.56 -2.68 2.85
C TYR A 180 -4.87 -3.54 4.07
N MET A 181 -6.05 -4.17 4.07
CA MET A 181 -6.50 -4.97 5.21
C MET A 181 -5.67 -6.23 5.38
N ASP A 182 -5.15 -6.81 4.29
CA ASP A 182 -4.27 -7.98 4.35
C ASP A 182 -2.97 -7.64 5.10
N VAL A 183 -2.36 -6.50 4.77
CA VAL A 183 -1.16 -6.02 5.47
C VAL A 183 -1.44 -5.82 6.96
N ILE A 184 -2.55 -5.16 7.28
CA ILE A 184 -2.91 -4.84 8.67
C ILE A 184 -3.28 -6.10 9.46
N GLY A 185 -4.04 -7.02 8.85
CA GLY A 185 -4.43 -8.29 9.45
C GLY A 185 -3.20 -9.18 9.71
N LEU A 186 -2.30 -9.31 8.75
CA LEU A 186 -1.03 -10.01 8.90
C LEU A 186 -0.19 -9.40 10.03
N PHE A 187 -0.06 -8.07 10.05
CA PHE A 187 0.67 -7.37 11.10
C PHE A 187 0.08 -7.62 12.49
N GLN A 188 -1.25 -7.55 12.62
CA GLN A 188 -1.99 -7.82 13.87
C GLN A 188 -1.65 -9.20 14.44
N HIS A 189 -1.48 -10.20 13.57
CA HIS A 189 -1.17 -11.57 13.96
C HIS A 189 0.35 -11.88 13.98
N GLY A 190 1.19 -10.83 13.95
CA GLY A 190 2.64 -10.93 14.14
C GLY A 190 3.46 -11.25 12.89
N ILE A 191 2.88 -11.16 11.69
CA ILE A 191 3.59 -11.15 10.40
C ILE A 191 3.84 -9.68 10.04
N LYS A 192 5.00 -9.16 10.44
CA LYS A 192 5.29 -7.72 10.41
C LYS A 192 6.06 -7.25 9.17
N ASN A 193 6.21 -8.11 8.19
CA ASN A 193 6.97 -7.89 6.95
C ASN A 193 6.10 -8.03 5.69
N ALA A 194 4.83 -7.62 5.77
CA ALA A 194 3.91 -7.61 4.65
C ALA A 194 3.75 -6.21 4.05
N VAL A 195 3.62 -6.14 2.72
CA VAL A 195 3.36 -4.92 1.94
C VAL A 195 2.28 -5.20 0.90
N ALA A 196 1.56 -4.14 0.45
CA ALA A 196 0.56 -4.29 -0.60
C ALA A 196 0.81 -3.39 -1.81
N SER A 197 0.46 -3.91 -2.99
CA SER A 197 0.43 -3.16 -4.26
C SER A 197 -0.75 -2.20 -4.38
N SER A 198 -1.77 -2.36 -3.50
CA SER A 198 -2.90 -1.44 -3.31
C SER A 198 -3.75 -1.18 -4.55
N GLY A 199 -4.27 -2.25 -5.16
CA GLY A 199 -5.26 -2.20 -6.25
C GLY A 199 -4.64 -1.99 -7.64
N THR A 200 -3.38 -2.35 -7.80
CA THR A 200 -2.71 -2.49 -9.11
C THR A 200 -1.99 -3.84 -9.17
N ALA A 201 -1.81 -4.38 -10.37
CA ALA A 201 -0.89 -5.52 -10.54
C ALA A 201 0.50 -5.13 -10.00
N PHE A 202 1.16 -6.08 -9.34
CA PHE A 202 2.50 -5.88 -8.79
C PHE A 202 3.49 -5.54 -9.90
N THR A 203 4.12 -4.37 -9.80
CA THR A 203 4.92 -3.79 -10.89
C THR A 203 6.41 -4.11 -10.75
N GLN A 204 7.13 -3.97 -11.86
CA GLN A 204 8.59 -4.08 -11.88
C GLN A 204 9.26 -3.06 -10.95
N GLU A 205 8.72 -1.84 -10.89
CA GLU A 205 9.23 -0.77 -10.04
C GLU A 205 9.05 -1.07 -8.55
N GLN A 206 7.88 -1.64 -8.18
CA GLN A 206 7.63 -2.09 -6.82
C GLN A 206 8.54 -3.25 -6.42
N LEU A 207 8.76 -4.21 -7.33
CA LEU A 207 9.70 -5.31 -7.11
C LEU A 207 11.13 -4.78 -6.90
N ARG A 208 11.58 -3.87 -7.77
CA ARG A 208 12.89 -3.20 -7.63
C ARG A 208 13.05 -2.51 -6.28
N LYS A 209 11.96 -1.88 -5.80
CA LYS A 209 11.94 -1.21 -4.50
C LYS A 209 12.10 -2.20 -3.34
N ILE A 210 11.45 -3.35 -3.39
CA ILE A 210 11.58 -4.42 -2.37
C ILE A 210 13.00 -5.01 -2.37
N LEU A 211 13.58 -5.27 -3.55
CA LEU A 211 14.92 -5.84 -3.70
C LEU A 211 16.05 -4.98 -3.09
N ASN A 212 15.78 -3.71 -2.77
CA ASN A 212 16.72 -2.90 -1.98
C ASN A 212 16.77 -3.30 -0.49
N TYR A 213 15.82 -4.11 -0.02
CA TYR A 213 15.68 -4.46 1.41
C TYR A 213 15.83 -5.95 1.68
N THR A 214 15.42 -6.81 0.74
CA THR A 214 15.53 -8.27 0.86
C THR A 214 15.61 -8.92 -0.51
N ASN A 215 16.25 -10.08 -0.59
CA ASN A 215 16.30 -10.91 -1.79
C ASN A 215 15.24 -12.04 -1.77
N THR A 216 14.47 -12.18 -0.68
CA THR A 216 13.44 -13.22 -0.52
C THR A 216 12.07 -12.61 -0.48
N ILE A 217 11.22 -12.97 -1.43
CA ILE A 217 9.90 -12.37 -1.63
C ILE A 217 8.88 -13.48 -1.80
N TYR A 218 7.82 -13.43 -0.99
CA TYR A 218 6.65 -14.29 -1.14
C TYR A 218 5.50 -13.44 -1.66
N ILE A 219 4.90 -13.83 -2.78
CA ILE A 219 3.77 -13.11 -3.37
C ILE A 219 2.53 -13.98 -3.16
N ILE A 220 1.55 -13.42 -2.48
CA ILE A 220 0.33 -14.14 -2.08
C ILE A 220 -0.80 -13.61 -2.94
N PHE A 221 -1.47 -14.53 -3.62
CA PHE A 221 -2.62 -14.27 -4.46
C PHE A 221 -3.88 -14.84 -3.82
N ASP A 222 -4.96 -14.09 -3.94
CA ASP A 222 -6.29 -14.57 -3.63
C ASP A 222 -6.65 -15.76 -4.53
N GLY A 223 -7.46 -16.68 -4.04
CA GLY A 223 -7.77 -17.94 -4.72
C GLY A 223 -8.75 -17.83 -5.89
N ASP A 224 -8.80 -16.68 -6.58
CA ASP A 224 -9.71 -16.41 -7.69
C ASP A 224 -9.02 -16.31 -9.06
N GLU A 225 -9.80 -16.20 -10.14
CA GLU A 225 -9.25 -16.02 -11.49
C GLU A 225 -8.43 -14.73 -11.66
N ALA A 226 -8.76 -13.68 -10.89
CA ALA A 226 -8.03 -12.41 -10.95
C ALA A 226 -6.63 -12.59 -10.38
N GLY A 227 -6.50 -13.33 -9.25
CA GLY A 227 -5.22 -13.70 -8.67
C GLY A 227 -4.35 -14.53 -9.62
N GLN A 228 -4.93 -15.48 -10.37
CA GLN A 228 -4.20 -16.25 -11.37
C GLN A 228 -3.67 -15.38 -12.51
N LYS A 229 -4.48 -14.44 -13.02
CA LYS A 229 -4.04 -13.49 -14.07
C LYS A 229 -2.98 -12.52 -13.55
N ALA A 230 -3.10 -12.07 -12.28
CA ALA A 230 -2.13 -11.20 -11.63
C ALA A 230 -0.79 -11.90 -11.42
N SER A 231 -0.80 -13.21 -11.11
CA SER A 231 0.42 -13.97 -10.89
C SER A 231 1.27 -14.09 -12.16
N TRP A 232 0.66 -14.34 -13.33
CA TRP A 232 1.39 -14.38 -14.60
C TRP A 232 2.03 -13.03 -14.95
N ARG A 233 1.27 -11.93 -14.80
CA ARG A 233 1.82 -10.58 -15.00
C ARG A 233 3.00 -10.30 -14.06
N THR A 234 2.94 -10.83 -12.85
CA THR A 234 4.04 -10.70 -11.89
C THR A 234 5.29 -11.46 -12.36
N VAL A 235 5.12 -12.65 -12.95
CA VAL A 235 6.23 -13.40 -13.58
C VAL A 235 6.89 -12.55 -14.68
N GLU A 236 6.11 -12.01 -15.60
CA GLU A 236 6.61 -11.16 -16.68
C GLU A 236 7.39 -9.95 -16.16
N ASN A 237 6.86 -9.28 -15.13
CA ASN A 237 7.51 -8.13 -14.50
C ASN A 237 8.80 -8.50 -13.75
N ALA A 238 8.87 -9.70 -13.19
CA ALA A 238 10.01 -10.13 -12.38
C ALA A 238 11.21 -10.64 -13.21
N MET A 239 10.95 -11.20 -14.38
CA MET A 239 11.97 -11.88 -15.22
C MET A 239 13.25 -11.09 -15.40
N SER A 240 13.14 -9.79 -15.70
CA SER A 240 14.29 -8.92 -15.98
C SER A 240 15.04 -8.48 -14.70
N LEU A 241 14.53 -8.80 -13.52
CA LEU A 241 15.07 -8.40 -12.22
C LEU A 241 15.67 -9.57 -11.44
N LEU A 242 15.52 -10.80 -11.93
CA LEU A 242 16.09 -11.97 -11.28
C LEU A 242 17.61 -11.91 -11.29
N ARG A 243 18.20 -12.21 -10.13
CA ARG A 243 19.62 -12.38 -9.90
C ARG A 243 19.87 -13.73 -9.24
N GLU A 244 21.11 -14.18 -9.17
CA GLU A 244 21.46 -15.47 -8.55
C GLU A 244 20.97 -15.62 -7.11
N ASP A 245 20.94 -14.52 -6.36
CA ASP A 245 20.53 -14.47 -4.95
C ASP A 245 19.05 -14.13 -4.75
N THR A 246 18.30 -13.80 -5.83
CA THR A 246 16.87 -13.47 -5.75
C THR A 246 16.02 -14.72 -5.58
N ARG A 247 15.15 -14.72 -4.59
CA ARG A 247 14.21 -15.81 -4.28
C ARG A 247 12.80 -15.24 -4.29
N ILE A 248 12.05 -15.53 -5.35
CA ILE A 248 10.62 -15.19 -5.49
C ILE A 248 9.83 -16.49 -5.43
N SER A 249 8.83 -16.53 -4.58
CA SER A 249 7.92 -17.66 -4.45
C SER A 249 6.47 -17.20 -4.44
N PHE A 250 5.59 -18.02 -4.98
CA PHE A 250 4.18 -17.76 -5.13
C PHE A 250 3.38 -18.62 -4.17
N ILE A 251 2.43 -18.00 -3.50
CA ILE A 251 1.47 -18.65 -2.59
C ILE A 251 0.09 -18.37 -3.15
N PHE A 252 -0.69 -19.41 -3.38
CA PHE A 252 -2.08 -19.33 -3.83
C PHE A 252 -2.97 -19.80 -2.69
N LEU A 253 -3.86 -18.92 -2.24
CA LEU A 253 -4.89 -19.27 -1.27
C LEU A 253 -6.03 -20.02 -1.95
N LYS A 254 -6.92 -20.62 -1.18
CA LYS A 254 -8.11 -21.28 -1.73
C LYS A 254 -9.13 -20.24 -2.16
N GLU A 255 -10.03 -20.64 -3.04
CA GLU A 255 -11.14 -19.79 -3.48
C GLU A 255 -11.94 -19.25 -2.29
N GLY A 256 -12.13 -17.92 -2.28
CA GLY A 256 -12.81 -17.20 -1.19
C GLY A 256 -11.96 -16.86 0.03
N GLU A 257 -10.68 -17.27 0.05
CA GLU A 257 -9.74 -16.87 1.10
C GLU A 257 -8.89 -15.67 0.65
N ASP A 258 -8.67 -14.73 1.55
CA ASP A 258 -7.69 -13.64 1.46
C ASP A 258 -6.69 -13.75 2.63
N PRO A 259 -5.51 -13.09 2.60
CA PRO A 259 -4.50 -13.19 3.65
C PRO A 259 -5.01 -12.76 5.04
N ASP A 260 -5.90 -11.73 5.13
CA ASP A 260 -6.49 -11.28 6.38
C ASP A 260 -7.41 -12.34 7.00
N SER A 261 -8.32 -12.90 6.21
CA SER A 261 -9.22 -13.97 6.69
C SER A 261 -8.44 -15.24 7.03
N TYR A 262 -7.50 -15.64 6.16
CA TYR A 262 -6.72 -16.84 6.38
C TYR A 262 -5.95 -16.81 7.72
N ILE A 263 -5.22 -15.72 8.02
CA ILE A 263 -4.42 -15.65 9.25
C ILE A 263 -5.30 -15.51 10.49
N ARG A 264 -6.43 -14.83 10.39
CA ARG A 264 -7.40 -14.70 11.48
C ARG A 264 -8.00 -16.05 11.86
N ASP A 265 -8.36 -16.86 10.87
CA ASP A 265 -9.09 -18.11 11.08
C ASP A 265 -8.14 -19.29 11.40
N ASN A 266 -6.92 -19.29 10.87
CA ASN A 266 -5.97 -20.39 10.98
C ASN A 266 -4.74 -20.09 11.87
N GLY A 267 -4.48 -18.82 12.16
CA GLY A 267 -3.37 -18.38 13.00
C GLY A 267 -2.01 -18.32 12.31
N LYS A 268 -1.02 -17.81 13.05
CA LYS A 268 0.32 -17.53 12.53
C LYS A 268 1.09 -18.78 12.08
N ASP A 269 0.96 -19.89 12.78
CA ASP A 269 1.73 -21.10 12.46
C ASP A 269 1.24 -21.74 11.17
N ALA A 270 -0.07 -21.72 10.92
CA ALA A 270 -0.63 -22.15 9.65
C ALA A 270 -0.18 -21.24 8.51
N PHE A 271 -0.18 -19.90 8.71
CA PHE A 271 0.33 -18.95 7.73
C PHE A 271 1.81 -19.18 7.40
N ASN A 272 2.65 -19.39 8.43
CA ASN A 272 4.07 -19.72 8.23
C ASN A 272 4.26 -21.05 7.45
N SER A 273 3.32 -21.98 7.57
CA SER A 273 3.37 -23.23 6.81
C SER A 273 3.10 -23.04 5.31
N LEU A 274 2.41 -21.96 4.90
CA LEU A 274 2.22 -21.63 3.49
C LEU A 274 3.57 -21.38 2.79
N THR A 275 4.52 -20.75 3.47
CA THR A 275 5.85 -20.47 2.88
C THR A 275 6.64 -21.74 2.58
N LYS A 276 6.43 -22.81 3.35
CA LYS A 276 7.09 -24.10 3.10
C LYS A 276 6.57 -24.79 1.83
N ASN A 277 5.33 -24.49 1.47
CA ASN A 277 4.65 -25.05 0.29
C ASN A 277 4.58 -24.04 -0.86
N ALA A 278 5.23 -22.89 -0.72
CA ALA A 278 5.24 -21.85 -1.76
C ALA A 278 5.94 -22.38 -3.02
N LYS A 279 5.34 -22.16 -4.18
CA LYS A 279 5.94 -22.52 -5.46
C LYS A 279 7.08 -21.56 -5.78
N SER A 280 8.24 -22.10 -6.12
CA SER A 280 9.34 -21.25 -6.59
C SER A 280 8.97 -20.56 -7.91
N PHE A 281 9.64 -19.45 -8.23
CA PHE A 281 9.46 -18.75 -9.50
C PHE A 281 9.62 -19.70 -10.70
N SER A 282 10.67 -20.53 -10.70
CA SER A 282 10.95 -21.47 -11.78
C SER A 282 9.87 -22.55 -11.91
N ASP A 283 9.44 -23.15 -10.80
CA ASP A 283 8.41 -24.19 -10.84
C ASP A 283 7.10 -23.64 -11.39
N TYR A 284 6.66 -22.46 -10.89
CA TYR A 284 5.45 -21.82 -11.37
C TYR A 284 5.54 -21.44 -12.87
N PHE A 285 6.66 -20.88 -13.28
CA PHE A 285 6.91 -20.51 -14.68
C PHE A 285 6.81 -21.71 -15.60
N PHE A 286 7.52 -22.82 -15.31
CA PHE A 286 7.50 -24.01 -16.15
C PHE A 286 6.15 -24.73 -16.15
N GLU A 287 5.45 -24.80 -15.01
CA GLU A 287 4.10 -25.35 -14.96
C GLU A 287 3.13 -24.55 -15.85
N THR A 288 3.19 -23.23 -15.79
CA THR A 288 2.29 -22.37 -16.58
C THR A 288 2.54 -22.50 -18.07
N ILE A 289 3.81 -22.53 -18.51
CA ILE A 289 4.14 -22.74 -19.93
C ILE A 289 3.65 -24.10 -20.42
N LYS A 290 3.89 -25.16 -19.66
CA LYS A 290 3.42 -26.51 -20.04
C LYS A 290 1.91 -26.56 -20.20
N SER A 291 1.16 -25.92 -19.30
CA SER A 291 -0.30 -25.88 -19.40
C SER A 291 -0.81 -25.10 -20.61
N GLN A 292 -0.09 -24.06 -21.05
CA GLN A 292 -0.41 -23.31 -22.28
C GLN A 292 -0.08 -24.10 -23.56
N ASP A 293 1.00 -24.87 -23.58
CA ASP A 293 1.36 -25.74 -24.71
C ASP A 293 0.37 -26.87 -24.90
N ASP A 294 -0.20 -27.43 -23.82
CA ASP A 294 -1.24 -28.45 -23.89
C ASP A 294 -2.57 -27.88 -24.41
N LEU A 295 -2.91 -26.63 -24.12
CA LEU A 295 -4.09 -25.95 -24.68
C LEU A 295 -3.94 -25.60 -26.17
N SER A 296 -2.72 -25.44 -26.68
CA SER A 296 -2.46 -25.17 -28.10
C SER A 296 -2.57 -26.41 -28.98
N LYS A 297 -2.70 -27.60 -28.39
CA LYS A 297 -2.86 -28.91 -29.08
C LYS A 297 -4.30 -29.42 -29.15
N ILE A 298 -5.26 -28.70 -28.57
CA ILE A 298 -6.69 -28.93 -28.63
C ILE A 298 -7.35 -27.95 -29.61
#